data_b9da20f61f316f2e721a48166c763a38
#
_entry.id   b9da20f61f316f2e721a48166c763a38
#
_cell.length_a   1.000
_cell.length_b   1.000
_cell.length_c   1.000
_cell.angle_alpha   90.00
_cell.angle_beta   90.00
_cell.angle_gamma   90.00
#
_symmetry.space_group_name_H-M   'P 1'
#
loop_
_entity.id
_entity.type
_entity.pdbx_description
1 polymer ?
#
loop_
_entity_poly.entity_id
_entity_poly.type
_entity_poly.pdbx_seq_one_letter_code
_entity_poly.pdbx_strand_id
1 'polypeptide(L)'
;MKKDLLIIAFIICAVVLLFSGTKIQSVEEYYLTNLDVITDDSEIVSLEIRADTAVQNLHKIKPSLHQYIPQDGTILTEQNYVLRPNDTVFSVVNRAVRHHKLQMEYQGADLNAYNSVYIQGIQYLYEFSCGPLSGWMYEVNGDFPNVGVSQYDLKDKDKIVLRYTCDLGRDLGYEWEDAS
;
A
#
# COMPACT_ATOMS: atom_id res chain seq x y z
N MET A 1 -17.53 -16.22 52.23
CA MET A 1 -16.48 -16.88 51.40
C MET A 1 -16.99 -17.47 50.08
N LYS A 2 -17.91 -18.50 50.03
CA LYS A 2 -18.36 -19.06 48.75
C LYS A 2 -19.15 -18.07 47.87
N LYS A 3 -20.01 -17.21 48.48
CA LYS A 3 -20.78 -16.19 47.74
C LYS A 3 -19.89 -15.08 47.18
N ASP A 4 -18.89 -14.66 47.94
CA ASP A 4 -17.95 -13.62 47.51
C ASP A 4 -17.07 -14.10 46.35
N LEU A 5 -16.68 -15.37 46.36
CA LEU A 5 -15.93 -16.02 45.27
C LEU A 5 -16.75 -16.07 43.97
N LEU A 6 -18.06 -16.37 44.07
CA LEU A 6 -18.95 -16.37 42.90
C LEU A 6 -19.16 -14.96 42.29
N ILE A 7 -19.27 -13.96 43.15
CA ILE A 7 -19.38 -12.55 42.70
C ILE A 7 -18.10 -12.12 41.98
N ILE A 8 -16.94 -12.44 42.55
CA ILE A 8 -15.65 -12.12 41.94
C ILE A 8 -15.49 -12.86 40.58
N ALA A 9 -15.84 -14.13 40.50
CA ALA A 9 -15.80 -14.89 39.26
C ALA A 9 -16.72 -14.32 38.19
N PHE A 10 -17.94 -13.85 38.57
CA PHE A 10 -18.87 -13.22 37.66
C PHE A 10 -18.35 -11.88 37.14
N ILE A 11 -17.75 -11.05 38.01
CA ILE A 11 -17.13 -9.77 37.62
C ILE A 11 -15.98 -10.00 36.65
N ILE A 12 -15.12 -10.99 36.94
CA ILE A 12 -13.99 -11.33 36.03
C ILE A 12 -14.53 -11.79 34.68
N CYS A 13 -15.54 -12.64 34.64
CA CYS A 13 -16.17 -13.13 33.43
C CYS A 13 -16.81 -11.99 32.61
N ALA A 14 -17.50 -11.06 33.29
CA ALA A 14 -18.09 -9.88 32.67
C ALA A 14 -17.03 -8.94 32.08
N VAL A 15 -15.93 -8.72 32.79
CA VAL A 15 -14.79 -7.91 32.32
C VAL A 15 -14.14 -8.58 31.11
N VAL A 16 -13.90 -9.90 31.14
CA VAL A 16 -13.35 -10.64 30.00
C VAL A 16 -14.30 -10.55 28.80
N LEU A 17 -15.60 -10.68 28.98
CA LEU A 17 -16.58 -10.54 27.89
C LEU A 17 -16.63 -9.12 27.31
N LEU A 18 -16.49 -8.08 28.14
CA LEU A 18 -16.44 -6.69 27.68
C LEU A 18 -15.19 -6.39 26.85
N PHE A 19 -14.05 -7.01 27.15
CA PHE A 19 -12.80 -6.80 26.44
C PHE A 19 -12.53 -7.81 25.30
N SER A 20 -13.18 -8.96 25.28
CA SER A 20 -12.95 -10.01 24.28
C SER A 20 -13.44 -9.66 22.87
N GLY A 21 -14.23 -8.61 22.71
CA GLY A 21 -14.73 -8.14 21.40
C GLY A 21 -14.25 -6.74 21.00
N THR A 22 -13.60 -6.01 21.89
CA THR A 22 -13.14 -4.65 21.61
C THR A 22 -11.71 -4.63 21.07
N LYS A 23 -11.55 -4.35 19.79
CA LYS A 23 -10.24 -3.94 19.25
C LYS A 23 -9.99 -2.52 19.76
N ILE A 24 -9.08 -2.37 20.71
CA ILE A 24 -8.57 -1.04 21.10
C ILE A 24 -7.63 -0.63 19.98
N GLN A 25 -8.10 0.29 19.15
CA GLN A 25 -7.38 0.83 18.00
C GLN A 25 -7.29 2.33 18.18
N SER A 26 -6.14 2.95 17.87
CA SER A 26 -6.05 4.40 17.85
C SER A 26 -6.95 4.98 16.75
N VAL A 27 -7.35 6.25 16.91
CA VAL A 27 -8.15 6.95 15.88
C VAL A 27 -7.39 6.95 14.54
N GLU A 28 -6.09 7.16 14.60
CA GLU A 28 -5.22 7.14 13.43
C GLU A 28 -5.20 5.75 12.75
N GLU A 29 -5.02 4.68 13.54
CA GLU A 29 -5.04 3.31 13.03
C GLU A 29 -6.41 2.94 12.45
N TYR A 30 -7.50 3.42 13.06
CA TYR A 30 -8.85 3.23 12.51
C TYR A 30 -8.96 3.84 11.11
N TYR A 31 -8.54 5.10 10.93
CA TYR A 31 -8.61 5.79 9.63
C TYR A 31 -7.63 5.22 8.59
N LEU A 32 -6.56 4.56 9.02
CA LEU A 32 -5.63 3.88 8.11
C LEU A 32 -6.15 2.52 7.63
N THR A 33 -6.99 1.85 8.42
CA THR A 33 -7.46 0.48 8.12
C THR A 33 -8.87 0.42 7.55
N ASN A 34 -9.69 1.46 7.78
CA ASN A 34 -11.06 1.53 7.28
C ASN A 34 -11.15 2.49 6.09
N LEU A 35 -11.79 2.02 5.03
CA LEU A 35 -12.09 2.86 3.87
C LEU A 35 -13.33 3.70 4.17
N ASP A 36 -13.31 4.93 3.63
CA ASP A 36 -14.47 5.80 3.69
C ASP A 36 -15.57 5.28 2.75
N VAL A 37 -16.80 5.53 3.10
CA VAL A 37 -17.95 5.22 2.24
C VAL A 37 -18.00 6.24 1.10
N ILE A 38 -17.98 5.74 -0.14
CA ILE A 38 -18.13 6.59 -1.33
C ILE A 38 -19.60 7.00 -1.46
N THR A 39 -19.86 8.29 -1.57
CA THR A 39 -21.15 8.92 -1.81
C THR A 39 -21.11 9.73 -3.10
N ASP A 40 -22.26 10.23 -3.57
CA ASP A 40 -22.35 11.04 -4.79
C ASP A 40 -21.53 12.35 -4.72
N ASP A 41 -21.30 12.86 -3.51
CA ASP A 41 -20.52 14.08 -3.27
C ASP A 41 -19.04 13.82 -2.96
N SER A 42 -18.60 12.55 -2.97
CA SER A 42 -17.21 12.21 -2.67
C SER A 42 -16.30 12.54 -3.84
N GLU A 43 -15.22 13.27 -3.56
CA GLU A 43 -14.04 13.26 -4.45
C GLU A 43 -13.38 11.89 -4.35
N ILE A 44 -12.98 11.30 -5.47
CA ILE A 44 -12.45 9.93 -5.54
C ILE A 44 -11.18 9.86 -6.38
N VAL A 45 -10.32 8.95 -6.01
CA VAL A 45 -9.16 8.51 -6.81
C VAL A 45 -9.22 7.01 -7.00
N SER A 46 -8.66 6.49 -8.09
CA SER A 46 -8.50 5.04 -8.25
C SER A 46 -7.06 4.61 -8.00
N LEU A 47 -6.88 3.39 -7.50
CA LEU A 47 -5.58 2.76 -7.29
C LEU A 47 -5.58 1.34 -7.80
N GLU A 48 -4.54 1.01 -8.55
CA GLU A 48 -4.18 -0.33 -9.00
C GLU A 48 -2.73 -0.65 -8.61
N ILE A 49 -2.40 -1.92 -8.31
CA ILE A 49 -1.02 -2.36 -8.05
C ILE A 49 -0.70 -3.55 -8.94
N ARG A 50 0.35 -3.41 -9.76
CA ARG A 50 0.72 -4.38 -10.80
C ARG A 50 2.18 -4.78 -10.75
N ALA A 51 2.42 -6.03 -11.13
CA ALA A 51 3.75 -6.63 -11.24
C ALA A 51 3.89 -7.44 -12.56
N ASP A 52 3.35 -6.93 -13.67
CA ASP A 52 3.36 -7.61 -14.98
C ASP A 52 4.78 -7.94 -15.45
N THR A 53 5.70 -7.00 -15.27
CA THR A 53 7.11 -7.17 -15.64
C THR A 53 7.79 -8.27 -14.83
N ALA A 54 7.40 -8.45 -13.55
CA ALA A 54 7.87 -9.55 -12.72
C ALA A 54 7.40 -10.90 -13.29
N VAL A 55 6.13 -11.00 -13.73
CA VAL A 55 5.59 -12.21 -14.37
C VAL A 55 6.37 -12.56 -15.63
N GLN A 56 6.66 -11.56 -16.47
CA GLN A 56 7.43 -11.75 -17.72
C GLN A 56 8.89 -12.14 -17.47
N ASN A 57 9.43 -11.81 -16.28
CA ASN A 57 10.82 -12.02 -15.89
C ASN A 57 11.00 -12.99 -14.70
N LEU A 58 10.04 -13.90 -14.46
CA LEU A 58 10.09 -14.85 -13.33
C LEU A 58 11.42 -15.62 -13.24
N HIS A 59 12.07 -15.90 -14.38
CA HIS A 59 13.37 -16.58 -14.44
C HIS A 59 14.51 -15.79 -13.75
N LYS A 60 14.36 -14.48 -13.57
CA LYS A 60 15.31 -13.63 -12.84
C LYS A 60 15.00 -13.55 -11.35
N ILE A 61 13.81 -13.92 -10.94
CA ILE A 61 13.31 -13.80 -9.57
C ILE A 61 13.53 -15.12 -8.84
N LYS A 62 13.92 -15.06 -7.57
CA LYS A 62 14.11 -16.24 -6.73
C LYS A 62 12.83 -17.10 -6.71
N PRO A 63 12.88 -18.42 -6.94
CA PRO A 63 11.71 -19.30 -6.99
C PRO A 63 10.83 -19.23 -5.74
N SER A 64 11.40 -18.98 -4.56
CA SER A 64 10.67 -18.83 -3.31
C SER A 64 9.70 -17.63 -3.29
N LEU A 65 9.90 -16.64 -4.16
CA LEU A 65 9.05 -15.45 -4.27
C LEU A 65 7.90 -15.64 -5.28
N HIS A 66 7.98 -16.63 -6.17
CA HIS A 66 6.97 -16.83 -7.23
C HIS A 66 5.56 -17.01 -6.68
N GLN A 67 5.42 -17.60 -5.49
CA GLN A 67 4.13 -17.80 -4.83
C GLN A 67 3.40 -16.50 -4.45
N TYR A 68 4.12 -15.38 -4.37
CA TYR A 68 3.58 -14.07 -4.02
C TYR A 68 3.26 -13.20 -5.24
N ILE A 69 3.66 -13.64 -6.44
CA ILE A 69 3.44 -12.92 -7.70
C ILE A 69 2.22 -13.53 -8.38
N PRO A 70 1.10 -12.80 -8.48
CA PRO A 70 -0.08 -13.30 -9.19
C PRO A 70 0.23 -13.59 -10.65
N GLN A 71 -0.39 -14.64 -11.22
CA GLN A 71 -0.11 -15.09 -12.58
C GLN A 71 -0.42 -14.04 -13.65
N ASP A 72 -1.40 -13.18 -13.39
CA ASP A 72 -1.79 -12.06 -14.24
C ASP A 72 -1.10 -10.74 -13.90
N GLY A 73 -0.18 -10.76 -12.92
CA GLY A 73 0.54 -9.58 -12.44
C GLY A 73 -0.27 -8.62 -11.59
N THR A 74 -1.54 -8.93 -11.28
CA THR A 74 -2.43 -8.01 -10.56
C THR A 74 -2.37 -8.28 -9.05
N ILE A 75 -1.65 -7.45 -8.29
CA ILE A 75 -1.59 -7.54 -6.82
C ILE A 75 -2.83 -6.92 -6.19
N LEU A 76 -3.29 -5.78 -6.70
CA LEU A 76 -4.54 -5.14 -6.33
C LEU A 76 -5.24 -4.66 -7.60
N THR A 77 -6.44 -5.15 -7.83
CA THR A 77 -7.30 -4.68 -8.93
C THR A 77 -7.70 -3.23 -8.70
N GLU A 78 -7.91 -2.47 -9.78
CA GLU A 78 -8.33 -1.07 -9.71
C GLU A 78 -9.57 -0.91 -8.82
N GLN A 79 -9.47 -0.04 -7.82
CA GLN A 79 -10.53 0.28 -6.87
C GLN A 79 -10.53 1.78 -6.57
N ASN A 80 -11.73 2.29 -6.28
CA ASN A 80 -11.92 3.68 -5.91
C ASN A 80 -11.76 3.88 -4.40
N TYR A 81 -11.13 5.00 -4.04
CA TYR A 81 -10.93 5.47 -2.67
C TYR A 81 -11.40 6.92 -2.55
N VAL A 82 -12.03 7.26 -1.44
CA VAL A 82 -12.35 8.66 -1.15
C VAL A 82 -11.06 9.45 -1.02
N LEU A 83 -10.95 10.54 -1.75
CA LEU A 83 -9.85 11.49 -1.63
C LEU A 83 -10.06 12.34 -0.37
N ARG A 84 -9.12 12.29 0.55
CA ARG A 84 -9.13 13.09 1.78
C ARG A 84 -8.30 14.37 1.58
N PRO A 85 -8.58 15.44 2.33
CA PRO A 85 -7.74 16.64 2.26
C PRO A 85 -6.25 16.33 2.48
N ASN A 86 -5.40 16.86 1.60
CA ASN A 86 -3.94 16.66 1.59
C ASN A 86 -3.51 15.19 1.34
N ASP A 87 -4.34 14.38 0.72
CA ASP A 87 -3.92 13.04 0.31
C ASP A 87 -2.83 13.12 -0.77
N THR A 88 -1.78 12.36 -0.53
CA THR A 88 -0.74 12.09 -1.50
C THR A 88 -0.87 10.67 -2.06
N VAL A 89 -0.13 10.35 -3.10
CA VAL A 89 -0.06 8.97 -3.60
C VAL A 89 0.26 7.99 -2.47
N PHE A 90 1.25 8.32 -1.62
CA PHE A 90 1.62 7.44 -0.49
C PHE A 90 0.47 7.25 0.51
N SER A 91 -0.27 8.30 0.86
CA SER A 91 -1.35 8.17 1.85
C SER A 91 -2.48 7.25 1.38
N VAL A 92 -2.85 7.33 0.09
CA VAL A 92 -3.85 6.43 -0.51
C VAL A 92 -3.33 5.00 -0.60
N VAL A 93 -2.09 4.81 -1.07
CA VAL A 93 -1.45 3.48 -1.13
C VAL A 93 -1.38 2.85 0.26
N ASN A 94 -0.92 3.59 1.27
CA ASN A 94 -0.80 3.09 2.64
C ASN A 94 -2.16 2.67 3.22
N ARG A 95 -3.23 3.45 2.98
CA ARG A 95 -4.61 3.08 3.35
C ARG A 95 -5.06 1.79 2.66
N ALA A 96 -4.85 1.70 1.35
CA ALA A 96 -5.25 0.55 0.56
C ALA A 96 -4.54 -0.73 1.00
N VAL A 97 -3.21 -0.72 1.11
CA VAL A 97 -2.44 -1.91 1.49
C VAL A 97 -2.79 -2.40 2.90
N ARG A 98 -3.04 -1.47 3.84
CA ARG A 98 -3.49 -1.83 5.20
C ARG A 98 -4.88 -2.44 5.20
N HIS A 99 -5.83 -1.84 4.46
CA HIS A 99 -7.18 -2.36 4.34
C HIS A 99 -7.20 -3.77 3.74
N HIS A 100 -6.47 -3.97 2.64
CA HIS A 100 -6.39 -5.26 1.95
C HIS A 100 -5.40 -6.24 2.60
N LYS A 101 -4.74 -5.85 3.70
CA LYS A 101 -3.74 -6.65 4.42
C LYS A 101 -2.59 -7.11 3.53
N LEU A 102 -2.21 -6.28 2.57
CA LEU A 102 -1.04 -6.49 1.76
C LEU A 102 0.22 -6.08 2.55
N GLN A 103 1.27 -6.89 2.46
CA GLN A 103 2.54 -6.54 3.05
C GLN A 103 3.15 -5.38 2.23
N MET A 104 3.62 -4.35 2.92
CA MET A 104 4.39 -3.24 2.32
C MET A 104 5.51 -2.83 3.26
N GLU A 105 6.69 -2.61 2.70
CA GLU A 105 7.82 -1.99 3.37
C GLU A 105 8.24 -0.73 2.64
N TYR A 106 8.58 0.30 3.40
CA TYR A 106 9.02 1.58 2.87
C TYR A 106 10.01 2.27 3.80
N GLN A 107 10.85 3.12 3.24
CA GLN A 107 11.72 4.01 3.97
C GLN A 107 11.07 5.38 4.13
N GLY A 108 11.08 5.94 5.34
CA GLY A 108 10.53 7.27 5.60
C GLY A 108 11.30 8.38 4.88
N ALA A 109 10.63 9.51 4.69
CA ALA A 109 11.19 10.66 3.98
C ALA A 109 12.44 11.25 4.67
N ASP A 110 12.50 11.18 5.99
CA ASP A 110 13.61 11.63 6.83
C ASP A 110 14.87 10.73 6.75
N LEU A 111 14.73 9.55 6.14
CA LEU A 111 15.77 8.53 6.08
C LEU A 111 16.48 8.48 4.71
N ASN A 112 16.12 9.33 3.76
CA ASN A 112 16.73 9.35 2.44
C ASN A 112 16.94 10.78 1.89
N ALA A 113 17.80 10.90 0.88
CA ALA A 113 18.18 12.18 0.30
C ALA A 113 17.07 12.84 -0.54
N TYR A 114 16.02 12.11 -0.88
CA TYR A 114 14.93 12.59 -1.75
C TYR A 114 13.83 13.32 -0.97
N ASN A 115 13.89 13.30 0.39
CA ASN A 115 12.88 13.86 1.28
C ASN A 115 11.45 13.41 0.94
N SER A 116 11.33 12.16 0.47
CA SER A 116 10.08 11.49 0.14
C SER A 116 10.10 10.05 0.62
N VAL A 117 8.91 9.50 0.89
CA VAL A 117 8.79 8.06 1.17
C VAL A 117 9.25 7.26 -0.04
N TYR A 118 10.04 6.22 0.22
CA TYR A 118 10.50 5.27 -0.79
C TYR A 118 9.91 3.88 -0.52
N ILE A 119 9.09 3.38 -1.43
CA ILE A 119 8.48 2.05 -1.34
C ILE A 119 9.53 1.01 -1.73
N GLN A 120 9.95 0.21 -0.75
CA GLN A 120 10.97 -0.83 -0.92
C GLN A 120 10.38 -2.14 -1.42
N GLY A 121 9.18 -2.50 -0.99
CA GLY A 121 8.55 -3.76 -1.36
C GLY A 121 7.05 -3.79 -1.10
N ILE A 122 6.32 -4.49 -1.98
CA ILE A 122 4.90 -4.80 -1.81
C ILE A 122 4.72 -6.29 -2.09
N GLN A 123 3.93 -6.97 -1.24
CA GLN A 123 3.59 -8.39 -1.36
C GLN A 123 4.85 -9.27 -1.53
N TYR A 124 5.88 -9.00 -0.71
CA TYR A 124 7.19 -9.67 -0.71
C TYR A 124 8.02 -9.51 -1.99
N LEU A 125 7.57 -8.70 -2.95
CA LEU A 125 8.34 -8.33 -4.12
C LEU A 125 9.06 -7.02 -3.85
N TYR A 126 10.36 -7.12 -3.59
CA TYR A 126 11.20 -5.99 -3.19
C TYR A 126 11.97 -5.41 -4.37
N GLU A 127 12.49 -4.20 -4.18
CA GLU A 127 13.57 -3.69 -5.03
C GLU A 127 14.69 -4.74 -5.17
N PHE A 128 15.34 -4.76 -6.32
CA PHE A 128 16.39 -5.71 -6.69
C PHE A 128 15.95 -7.18 -6.79
N SER A 129 14.69 -7.54 -6.58
CA SER A 129 14.23 -8.93 -6.70
C SER A 129 14.30 -9.48 -8.13
N CYS A 130 14.23 -8.60 -9.14
CA CYS A 130 14.34 -8.94 -10.58
C CYS A 130 15.67 -8.48 -11.18
N GLY A 131 16.66 -8.17 -10.36
CA GLY A 131 17.96 -7.63 -10.77
C GLY A 131 18.20 -6.20 -10.29
N PRO A 132 19.40 -5.63 -10.52
CA PRO A 132 19.85 -4.38 -9.89
C PRO A 132 19.06 -3.13 -10.33
N LEU A 133 18.28 -3.22 -11.39
CA LEU A 133 17.48 -2.12 -11.94
C LEU A 133 15.98 -2.27 -11.64
N SER A 134 15.63 -3.22 -10.76
CA SER A 134 14.22 -3.47 -10.45
C SER A 134 13.75 -2.77 -9.18
N GLY A 135 12.48 -2.38 -9.18
CA GLY A 135 11.86 -1.69 -8.06
C GLY A 135 10.43 -1.26 -8.35
N TRP A 136 9.86 -0.48 -7.46
CA TRP A 136 8.50 0.04 -7.60
C TRP A 136 8.52 1.47 -8.15
N MET A 137 7.70 1.71 -9.14
CA MET A 137 7.40 3.02 -9.73
C MET A 137 5.90 3.30 -9.63
N TYR A 138 5.49 4.52 -9.87
CA TYR A 138 4.09 4.87 -9.91
C TYR A 138 3.78 5.80 -11.07
N GLU A 139 2.58 5.65 -11.60
CA GLU A 139 1.97 6.51 -12.61
C GLU A 139 0.78 7.23 -11.98
N VAL A 140 0.53 8.44 -12.43
CA VAL A 140 -0.75 9.14 -12.20
C VAL A 140 -1.28 9.58 -13.57
N ASN A 141 -2.48 9.13 -13.91
CA ASN A 141 -3.14 9.41 -15.19
C ASN A 141 -2.33 8.97 -16.43
N GLY A 142 -1.47 7.95 -16.25
CA GLY A 142 -0.62 7.40 -17.31
C GLY A 142 0.75 8.05 -17.43
N ASP A 143 1.04 9.07 -16.63
CA ASP A 143 2.35 9.74 -16.59
C ASP A 143 3.15 9.30 -15.36
N PHE A 144 4.47 9.19 -15.48
CA PHE A 144 5.40 8.94 -14.38
C PHE A 144 5.87 10.27 -13.78
N PRO A 145 5.35 10.70 -12.61
CA PRO A 145 5.75 11.96 -12.00
C PRO A 145 7.22 11.95 -11.57
N ASN A 146 7.92 13.07 -11.79
CA ASN A 146 9.30 13.25 -11.33
C ASN A 146 9.39 13.77 -9.88
N VAL A 147 8.52 13.25 -9.00
CA VAL A 147 8.50 13.53 -7.56
C VAL A 147 8.21 12.23 -6.81
N GLY A 148 8.59 12.16 -5.53
CA GLY A 148 8.34 10.97 -4.73
C GLY A 148 6.86 10.80 -4.33
N VAL A 149 6.45 9.57 -4.01
CA VAL A 149 5.05 9.19 -3.72
C VAL A 149 4.39 9.99 -2.59
N SER A 150 5.15 10.54 -1.65
CA SER A 150 4.64 11.36 -0.56
C SER A 150 4.67 12.88 -0.84
N GLN A 151 5.12 13.27 -2.04
CA GLN A 151 5.19 14.66 -2.49
C GLN A 151 4.19 14.96 -3.59
N TYR A 152 3.53 13.95 -4.16
CA TYR A 152 2.52 14.13 -5.19
C TYR A 152 1.15 14.29 -4.54
N ASP A 153 0.62 15.53 -4.57
CA ASP A 153 -0.72 15.85 -4.08
C ASP A 153 -1.77 15.41 -5.10
N LEU A 154 -2.69 14.57 -4.66
CA LEU A 154 -3.74 14.01 -5.50
C LEU A 154 -4.91 14.98 -5.70
N LYS A 155 -5.60 14.82 -6.81
CA LYS A 155 -6.82 15.53 -7.19
C LYS A 155 -7.95 14.55 -7.46
N ASP A 156 -9.18 15.07 -7.43
CA ASP A 156 -10.37 14.28 -7.81
C ASP A 156 -10.18 13.63 -9.19
N LYS A 157 -10.53 12.36 -9.28
CA LYS A 157 -10.44 11.50 -10.47
C LYS A 157 -9.02 11.11 -10.90
N ASP A 158 -8.00 11.39 -10.11
CA ASP A 158 -6.68 10.87 -10.40
C ASP A 158 -6.68 9.33 -10.36
N LYS A 159 -6.03 8.76 -11.36
CA LYS A 159 -5.84 7.32 -11.49
C LYS A 159 -4.39 6.96 -11.17
N ILE A 160 -4.19 6.25 -10.05
CA ILE A 160 -2.88 5.83 -9.56
C ILE A 160 -2.63 4.39 -10.00
N VAL A 161 -1.47 4.11 -10.58
CA VAL A 161 -1.02 2.74 -10.82
C VAL A 161 0.39 2.58 -10.24
N LEU A 162 0.54 1.72 -9.22
CA LEU A 162 1.87 1.29 -8.79
C LEU A 162 2.30 0.12 -9.68
N ARG A 163 3.51 0.24 -10.23
CA ARG A 163 4.06 -0.77 -11.16
C ARG A 163 5.44 -1.23 -10.74
N TYR A 164 5.62 -2.54 -10.73
CA TYR A 164 6.95 -3.11 -10.57
C TYR A 164 7.68 -3.07 -11.91
N THR A 165 8.93 -2.60 -11.91
CA THR A 165 9.82 -2.61 -13.08
C THR A 165 10.99 -3.56 -12.84
N CYS A 166 11.45 -4.22 -13.88
CA CYS A 166 12.70 -5.00 -13.89
C CYS A 166 13.87 -4.23 -14.58
N ASP A 167 13.61 -3.03 -15.12
CA ASP A 167 14.60 -2.25 -15.88
C ASP A 167 14.43 -0.72 -15.75
N LEU A 168 14.33 -0.22 -14.50
CA LEU A 168 14.21 1.23 -14.22
C LEU A 168 13.09 1.91 -15.03
N GLY A 169 11.97 1.23 -15.25
CA GLY A 169 10.82 1.77 -15.97
C GLY A 169 10.89 1.66 -17.49
N ARG A 170 12.02 1.31 -18.12
CA ARG A 170 12.09 1.14 -19.57
C ARG A 170 11.15 0.06 -20.07
N ASP A 171 10.99 -1.01 -19.29
CA ASP A 171 10.03 -2.10 -19.54
C ASP A 171 8.56 -1.70 -19.29
N LEU A 172 8.34 -0.49 -18.76
CA LEU A 172 7.04 0.16 -18.59
C LEU A 172 6.79 1.28 -19.62
N GLY A 173 7.76 1.55 -20.50
CA GLY A 173 7.72 2.65 -21.47
C GLY A 173 8.17 4.00 -20.91
N TYR A 174 8.80 4.02 -19.73
CA TYR A 174 9.39 5.25 -19.19
C TYR A 174 10.71 5.56 -19.90
N GLU A 175 10.81 6.75 -20.44
CA GLU A 175 12.04 7.26 -21.05
C GLU A 175 12.71 8.23 -20.07
N TRP A 176 13.94 7.91 -19.67
CA TRP A 176 14.75 8.83 -18.88
C TRP A 176 15.19 9.99 -19.79
N GLU A 177 14.86 11.23 -19.38
CA GLU A 177 15.50 12.39 -20.02
C GLU A 177 17.01 12.30 -19.74
N ASP A 178 17.80 12.21 -20.81
CA ASP A 178 19.25 12.26 -20.68
C ASP A 178 19.61 13.57 -20.00
N ALA A 179 20.25 13.49 -18.83
CA ALA A 179 20.76 14.65 -18.13
C ALA A 179 21.85 15.31 -19.01
N SER A 180 21.44 16.26 -19.83
CA SER A 180 22.32 17.08 -20.69
C SER A 180 23.08 18.13 -19.90
#